data_36b5de3f3d437e799c3aad9ea5480447
#
_entry.id   36b5de3f3d437e799c3aad9ea5480447
#
_cell.length_a   1.000
_cell.length_b   1.000
_cell.length_c   1.000
_cell.angle_alpha   90.00
_cell.angle_beta   90.00
_cell.angle_gamma   90.00
#
_symmetry.space_group_name_H-M   'P 1'
#
loop_
_entity.id
_entity.type
_entity.pdbx_description
1 polymer ?
#
loop_
_entity_poly.entity_id
_entity_poly.type
_entity_poly.pdbx_seq_one_letter_code
_entity_poly.pdbx_strand_id
1 'polypeptide(L)'
;MKGRHVTVRQVAREAGVSVATVSHYLNGRYSEMSAATRERVQATIERLGYRPNELARSLARRRTATIGLIISSLTNSLYPLVILGAEAACRRAEYSLLLADAPDVESERRAVDLMRRKQVDGLILFSISLIGIANEHLFRAQAEGTPVVVINRDLPAEAPISQIQFDNFRGAYLATKHLIELGHRRIAHITHPLNRFTAISRRAGYTAALAEAGLEHDPSLVVSGDYSFESGYEATRSLLERQPSAVFVGSDAMAAGALRALRDAGREAPHDLSLVAFGNPDYIRYSTPALTTVDLPIAEAGAIAVELLLERIGEPEAPAQTRVLQPKLLIRETTAPPQPRRKEVGEQP
;
A
#
# COMPACT_ATOMS: atom_id res chain seq x y z
N MET A 1 2.86 -43.65 9.42
CA MET A 1 1.53 -44.08 8.92
C MET A 1 0.96 -42.98 8.07
N LYS A 2 0.86 -43.15 6.72
CA LYS A 2 0.18 -42.19 5.84
C LYS A 2 -1.32 -42.23 6.16
N GLY A 3 -1.87 -41.19 6.75
CA GLY A 3 -3.30 -41.07 7.03
C GLY A 3 -4.10 -41.27 5.74
N ARG A 4 -5.03 -42.17 5.74
CA ARG A 4 -5.96 -42.43 4.64
C ARG A 4 -6.84 -41.19 4.48
N HIS A 5 -6.53 -40.33 3.51
CA HIS A 5 -7.39 -39.18 3.18
C HIS A 5 -8.75 -39.70 2.69
N VAL A 6 -9.81 -39.38 3.43
CA VAL A 6 -11.19 -39.65 2.99
C VAL A 6 -11.43 -38.92 1.66
N THR A 7 -12.04 -39.62 0.72
CA THR A 7 -12.33 -39.06 -0.63
C THR A 7 -13.80 -38.75 -0.80
N VAL A 8 -14.15 -37.85 -1.72
CA VAL A 8 -15.54 -37.55 -2.08
C VAL A 8 -16.31 -38.81 -2.51
N ARG A 9 -15.63 -39.74 -3.21
CA ARG A 9 -16.22 -41.05 -3.58
C ARG A 9 -16.57 -41.91 -2.37
N GLN A 10 -15.78 -41.86 -1.34
CA GLN A 10 -16.06 -42.59 -0.09
C GLN A 10 -17.25 -41.96 0.64
N VAL A 11 -17.33 -40.60 0.71
CA VAL A 11 -18.50 -39.90 1.28
C VAL A 11 -19.78 -40.29 0.52
N ALA A 12 -19.73 -40.24 -0.82
CA ALA A 12 -20.87 -40.61 -1.66
C ALA A 12 -21.36 -42.04 -1.41
N ARG A 13 -20.44 -43.01 -1.35
CA ARG A 13 -20.73 -44.40 -1.04
C ARG A 13 -21.37 -44.58 0.34
N GLU A 14 -20.80 -43.98 1.36
CA GLU A 14 -21.27 -44.10 2.76
C GLU A 14 -22.61 -43.36 3.00
N ALA A 15 -22.86 -42.27 2.25
CA ALA A 15 -24.12 -41.54 2.30
C ALA A 15 -25.20 -42.17 1.39
N GLY A 16 -24.88 -43.17 0.56
CA GLY A 16 -25.80 -43.77 -0.37
C GLY A 16 -26.31 -42.81 -1.46
N VAL A 17 -25.43 -41.96 -1.99
CA VAL A 17 -25.75 -40.94 -3.02
C VAL A 17 -24.71 -40.94 -4.11
N SER A 18 -24.96 -40.19 -5.20
CA SER A 18 -23.99 -40.00 -6.25
C SER A 18 -22.86 -39.00 -5.81
N VAL A 19 -21.71 -39.10 -6.44
CA VAL A 19 -20.62 -38.10 -6.26
C VAL A 19 -21.10 -36.70 -6.65
N ALA A 20 -21.96 -36.58 -7.65
CA ALA A 20 -22.57 -35.32 -8.04
C ALA A 20 -23.43 -34.71 -6.93
N THR A 21 -24.20 -35.52 -6.23
CA THR A 21 -25.02 -35.09 -5.08
C THR A 21 -24.16 -34.54 -3.95
N VAL A 22 -23.02 -35.22 -3.62
CA VAL A 22 -22.06 -34.70 -2.62
C VAL A 22 -21.43 -33.40 -3.12
N SER A 23 -21.11 -33.30 -4.41
CA SER A 23 -20.56 -32.09 -4.99
C SER A 23 -21.57 -30.93 -4.93
N HIS A 24 -22.86 -31.16 -5.20
CA HIS A 24 -23.92 -30.16 -5.06
C HIS A 24 -24.05 -29.68 -3.61
N TYR A 25 -24.00 -30.59 -2.64
CA TYR A 25 -23.98 -30.25 -1.22
C TYR A 25 -22.80 -29.35 -0.86
N LEU A 26 -21.58 -29.73 -1.25
CA LEU A 26 -20.35 -28.98 -0.96
C LEU A 26 -20.29 -27.61 -1.63
N ASN A 27 -21.04 -27.40 -2.71
CA ASN A 27 -21.17 -26.15 -3.42
C ASN A 27 -22.43 -25.31 -3.05
N GLY A 28 -23.16 -25.72 -1.98
CA GLY A 28 -24.36 -24.99 -1.51
C GLY A 28 -25.59 -25.08 -2.41
N ARG A 29 -25.60 -25.98 -3.42
CA ARG A 29 -26.72 -26.17 -4.35
C ARG A 29 -27.79 -27.06 -3.71
N TYR A 30 -28.35 -26.59 -2.60
CA TYR A 30 -29.30 -27.37 -1.80
C TYR A 30 -30.67 -27.56 -2.47
N SER A 31 -31.03 -26.68 -3.41
CA SER A 31 -32.26 -26.82 -4.22
C SER A 31 -32.29 -28.08 -5.10
N GLU A 32 -31.13 -28.68 -5.36
CA GLU A 32 -30.98 -29.87 -6.20
C GLU A 32 -31.06 -31.17 -5.40
N MET A 33 -31.47 -31.13 -4.11
CA MET A 33 -31.58 -32.32 -3.24
C MET A 33 -32.68 -32.14 -2.19
N SER A 34 -33.23 -33.30 -1.71
CA SER A 34 -34.18 -33.29 -0.61
C SER A 34 -33.50 -32.96 0.73
N ALA A 35 -34.29 -32.44 1.70
CA ALA A 35 -33.79 -32.19 3.06
C ALA A 35 -33.17 -33.44 3.69
N ALA A 36 -33.81 -34.59 3.57
CA ALA A 36 -33.31 -35.86 4.08
C ALA A 36 -31.97 -36.30 3.43
N THR A 37 -31.78 -36.01 2.15
CA THR A 37 -30.51 -36.27 1.47
C THR A 37 -29.43 -35.33 1.97
N ARG A 38 -29.74 -34.04 2.17
CA ARG A 38 -28.83 -33.05 2.71
C ARG A 38 -28.31 -33.43 4.10
N GLU A 39 -29.21 -33.78 5.02
CA GLU A 39 -28.88 -34.23 6.38
C GLU A 39 -27.97 -35.45 6.37
N ARG A 40 -28.29 -36.45 5.55
CA ARG A 40 -27.51 -37.69 5.43
C ARG A 40 -26.09 -37.43 4.90
N VAL A 41 -25.94 -36.57 3.92
CA VAL A 41 -24.64 -36.17 3.38
C VAL A 41 -23.84 -35.39 4.43
N GLN A 42 -24.47 -34.45 5.14
CA GLN A 42 -23.85 -33.70 6.21
C GLN A 42 -23.32 -34.61 7.32
N ALA A 43 -24.18 -35.47 7.88
CA ALA A 43 -23.80 -36.41 8.95
C ALA A 43 -22.66 -37.35 8.52
N THR A 44 -22.65 -37.76 7.25
CA THR A 44 -21.58 -38.61 6.72
C THR A 44 -20.26 -37.87 6.61
N ILE A 45 -20.26 -36.58 6.15
CA ILE A 45 -19.07 -35.71 6.09
C ILE A 45 -18.48 -35.53 7.50
N GLU A 46 -19.33 -35.21 8.49
CA GLU A 46 -18.93 -35.02 9.90
C GLU A 46 -18.35 -36.31 10.50
N ARG A 47 -19.04 -37.42 10.34
CA ARG A 47 -18.62 -38.75 10.85
C ARG A 47 -17.29 -39.22 10.28
N LEU A 48 -17.05 -38.95 8.97
CA LEU A 48 -15.82 -39.37 8.30
C LEU A 48 -14.68 -38.33 8.47
N GLY A 49 -14.96 -37.13 9.00
CA GLY A 49 -14.00 -36.04 9.07
C GLY A 49 -13.55 -35.62 7.67
N TYR A 50 -14.42 -35.72 6.65
CA TYR A 50 -14.07 -35.37 5.30
C TYR A 50 -13.89 -33.86 5.18
N ARG A 51 -12.72 -33.47 4.66
CA ARG A 51 -12.46 -32.09 4.26
C ARG A 51 -12.35 -32.04 2.74
N PRO A 52 -13.08 -31.15 2.07
CA PRO A 52 -12.95 -30.97 0.64
C PRO A 52 -11.48 -30.74 0.27
N ASN A 53 -11.01 -31.42 -0.76
CA ASN A 53 -9.68 -31.19 -1.30
C ASN A 53 -9.70 -29.94 -2.16
N GLU A 54 -9.14 -28.85 -1.68
CA GLU A 54 -9.07 -27.56 -2.40
C GLU A 54 -8.35 -27.70 -3.74
N LEU A 55 -7.33 -28.55 -3.84
CA LEU A 55 -6.64 -28.82 -5.11
C LEU A 55 -7.58 -29.46 -6.15
N ALA A 56 -8.42 -30.42 -5.73
CA ALA A 56 -9.39 -31.03 -6.62
C ALA A 56 -10.51 -30.04 -7.03
N ARG A 57 -10.91 -29.16 -6.12
CA ARG A 57 -11.89 -28.07 -6.39
C ARG A 57 -11.29 -27.05 -7.36
N SER A 58 -10.05 -26.64 -7.15
CA SER A 58 -9.33 -25.69 -8.00
C SER A 58 -9.18 -26.22 -9.43
N LEU A 59 -8.85 -27.51 -9.59
CA LEU A 59 -8.78 -28.18 -10.89
C LEU A 59 -10.15 -28.17 -11.62
N ALA A 60 -11.23 -28.45 -10.87
CA ALA A 60 -12.57 -28.45 -11.45
C ALA A 60 -13.08 -27.06 -11.83
N ARG A 61 -12.74 -26.04 -11.04
CA ARG A 61 -13.16 -24.64 -11.26
C ARG A 61 -12.16 -23.85 -12.13
N ARG A 62 -10.96 -24.37 -12.38
CA ARG A 62 -9.83 -23.66 -12.99
C ARG A 62 -9.48 -22.35 -12.26
N ARG A 63 -9.73 -22.32 -10.93
CA ARG A 63 -9.46 -21.18 -10.05
C ARG A 63 -8.98 -21.68 -8.70
N THR A 64 -7.96 -21.01 -8.15
CA THR A 64 -7.36 -21.39 -6.86
C THR A 64 -7.94 -20.62 -5.69
N ALA A 65 -8.79 -19.63 -5.94
CA ALA A 65 -9.28 -18.66 -4.96
C ALA A 65 -8.11 -18.01 -4.18
N THR A 66 -7.02 -17.69 -4.89
CA THR A 66 -5.83 -17.09 -4.30
C THR A 66 -5.40 -15.87 -5.13
N ILE A 67 -5.19 -14.74 -4.47
CA ILE A 67 -4.64 -13.51 -5.03
C ILE A 67 -3.20 -13.35 -4.55
N GLY A 68 -2.29 -13.00 -5.46
CA GLY A 68 -0.93 -12.62 -5.12
C GLY A 68 -0.81 -11.13 -4.85
N LEU A 69 -0.21 -10.73 -3.71
CA LEU A 69 0.15 -9.35 -3.42
C LEU A 69 1.67 -9.25 -3.33
N ILE A 70 2.26 -8.42 -4.19
CA ILE A 70 3.70 -8.15 -4.23
C ILE A 70 3.94 -6.73 -3.72
N ILE A 71 4.78 -6.60 -2.70
CA ILE A 71 5.18 -5.32 -2.10
C ILE A 71 6.69 -5.15 -2.16
N SER A 72 7.20 -3.91 -2.04
CA SER A 72 8.65 -3.67 -2.14
C SER A 72 9.40 -3.71 -0.82
N SER A 73 8.72 -3.78 0.33
CA SER A 73 9.37 -3.90 1.63
C SER A 73 8.36 -4.23 2.73
N LEU A 74 8.63 -5.29 3.48
CA LEU A 74 7.86 -5.62 4.69
C LEU A 74 8.18 -4.67 5.87
N THR A 75 9.29 -3.94 5.80
CA THR A 75 9.73 -3.03 6.87
C THR A 75 9.18 -1.61 6.73
N ASN A 76 8.62 -1.24 5.60
CA ASN A 76 7.98 0.06 5.42
C ASN A 76 6.61 0.06 6.10
N SER A 77 6.39 1.05 6.96
CA SER A 77 5.21 1.22 7.82
C SER A 77 3.86 1.32 7.11
N LEU A 78 3.84 1.66 5.82
CA LEU A 78 2.61 1.83 5.03
C LEU A 78 2.13 0.51 4.39
N TYR A 79 3.02 -0.45 4.12
CA TYR A 79 2.61 -1.72 3.50
C TYR A 79 1.67 -2.58 4.36
N PRO A 80 1.80 -2.65 5.70
CA PRO A 80 0.80 -3.32 6.52
C PRO A 80 -0.63 -2.83 6.28
N LEU A 81 -0.83 -1.54 5.99
CA LEU A 81 -2.16 -0.97 5.74
C LEU A 81 -2.79 -1.51 4.45
N VAL A 82 -2.03 -1.60 3.34
CA VAL A 82 -2.56 -2.18 2.10
C VAL A 82 -2.83 -3.66 2.24
N ILE A 83 -1.99 -4.39 2.98
CA ILE A 83 -2.19 -5.82 3.26
C ILE A 83 -3.50 -6.02 4.02
N LEU A 84 -3.75 -5.23 5.07
CA LEU A 84 -5.00 -5.30 5.85
C LEU A 84 -6.24 -5.02 4.99
N GLY A 85 -6.19 -4.01 4.12
CA GLY A 85 -7.28 -3.69 3.21
C GLY A 85 -7.54 -4.79 2.18
N ALA A 86 -6.48 -5.30 1.56
CA ALA A 86 -6.56 -6.39 0.60
C ALA A 86 -7.05 -7.69 1.24
N GLU A 87 -6.52 -8.05 2.42
CA GLU A 87 -6.92 -9.26 3.15
C GLU A 87 -8.41 -9.22 3.53
N ALA A 88 -8.88 -8.08 4.06
CA ALA A 88 -10.29 -7.93 4.40
C ALA A 88 -11.21 -8.07 3.18
N ALA A 89 -10.81 -7.56 2.02
CA ALA A 89 -11.57 -7.71 0.77
C ALA A 89 -11.51 -9.16 0.25
N CYS A 90 -10.33 -9.78 0.25
CA CYS A 90 -10.15 -11.21 -0.12
C CYS A 90 -11.04 -12.11 0.73
N ARG A 91 -11.04 -11.93 2.06
CA ARG A 91 -11.86 -12.74 2.98
C ARG A 91 -13.35 -12.60 2.70
N ARG A 92 -13.84 -11.39 2.38
CA ARG A 92 -15.26 -11.19 2.00
C ARG A 92 -15.62 -11.92 0.70
N ALA A 93 -14.65 -12.05 -0.21
CA ALA A 93 -14.82 -12.73 -1.49
C ALA A 93 -14.44 -14.23 -1.45
N GLU A 94 -14.13 -14.80 -0.28
CA GLU A 94 -13.65 -16.19 -0.09
C GLU A 94 -12.34 -16.49 -0.83
N TYR A 95 -11.45 -15.48 -0.97
CA TYR A 95 -10.10 -15.61 -1.51
C TYR A 95 -9.06 -15.61 -0.40
N SER A 96 -7.94 -16.30 -0.65
CA SER A 96 -6.73 -16.23 0.17
C SER A 96 -5.74 -15.21 -0.42
N LEU A 97 -4.97 -14.54 0.44
CA LEU A 97 -3.91 -13.63 0.01
C LEU A 97 -2.55 -14.31 0.14
N LEU A 98 -1.78 -14.36 -0.93
CA LEU A 98 -0.39 -14.81 -0.96
C LEU A 98 0.53 -13.60 -1.09
N LEU A 99 1.39 -13.39 -0.10
CA LEU A 99 2.27 -12.22 -0.03
C LEU A 99 3.69 -12.56 -0.52
N ALA A 100 4.31 -11.65 -1.26
CA ALA A 100 5.73 -11.66 -1.58
C ALA A 100 6.36 -10.29 -1.36
N ASP A 101 7.59 -10.29 -0.83
CA ASP A 101 8.48 -9.12 -0.72
C ASP A 101 9.41 -9.08 -1.93
N ALA A 102 9.50 -7.91 -2.58
CA ALA A 102 10.27 -7.71 -3.81
C ALA A 102 10.90 -6.30 -3.81
N PRO A 103 12.04 -6.13 -3.16
CA PRO A 103 12.67 -4.81 -2.96
C PRO A 103 13.25 -4.20 -4.24
N ASP A 104 13.44 -4.96 -5.29
CA ASP A 104 13.98 -4.54 -6.59
C ASP A 104 13.21 -5.18 -7.77
N VAL A 105 13.50 -4.69 -8.98
CA VAL A 105 12.82 -5.13 -10.21
C VAL A 105 13.03 -6.61 -10.51
N GLU A 106 14.20 -7.13 -10.22
CA GLU A 106 14.52 -8.52 -10.51
C GLU A 106 13.81 -9.47 -9.55
N SER A 107 13.73 -9.11 -8.26
CA SER A 107 12.93 -9.85 -7.28
C SER A 107 11.42 -9.74 -7.57
N GLU A 108 10.95 -8.59 -8.10
CA GLU A 108 9.58 -8.43 -8.55
C GLU A 108 9.25 -9.38 -9.70
N ARG A 109 10.10 -9.45 -10.73
CA ARG A 109 9.95 -10.42 -11.84
C ARG A 109 9.88 -11.86 -11.35
N ARG A 110 10.82 -12.24 -10.45
CA ARG A 110 10.82 -13.58 -9.84
C ARG A 110 9.56 -13.85 -9.03
N ALA A 111 9.06 -12.85 -8.28
CA ALA A 111 7.82 -12.97 -7.53
C ALA A 111 6.61 -13.15 -8.43
N VAL A 112 6.49 -12.38 -9.50
CA VAL A 112 5.43 -12.54 -10.52
C VAL A 112 5.45 -13.95 -11.10
N ASP A 113 6.62 -14.44 -11.55
CA ASP A 113 6.76 -15.79 -12.10
C ASP A 113 6.45 -16.88 -11.07
N LEU A 114 6.84 -16.71 -9.81
CA LEU A 114 6.52 -17.64 -8.72
C LEU A 114 5.01 -17.70 -8.48
N MET A 115 4.35 -16.56 -8.36
CA MET A 115 2.90 -16.46 -8.13
C MET A 115 2.13 -17.13 -9.27
N ARG A 116 2.54 -16.90 -10.53
CA ARG A 116 1.96 -17.54 -11.70
C ARG A 116 2.14 -19.06 -11.68
N ARG A 117 3.33 -19.56 -11.34
CA ARG A 117 3.55 -21.02 -11.13
C ARG A 117 2.70 -21.59 -9.99
N LYS A 118 2.37 -20.79 -8.99
CA LYS A 118 1.42 -21.16 -7.92
C LYS A 118 -0.04 -21.05 -8.36
N GLN A 119 -0.28 -20.62 -9.61
CA GLN A 119 -1.61 -20.48 -10.19
C GLN A 119 -2.52 -19.55 -9.40
N VAL A 120 -1.98 -18.41 -8.90
CA VAL A 120 -2.83 -17.38 -8.34
C VAL A 120 -3.79 -16.88 -9.43
N ASP A 121 -5.03 -16.53 -9.03
CA ASP A 121 -6.07 -16.11 -9.97
C ASP A 121 -5.85 -14.68 -10.47
N GLY A 122 -4.98 -13.91 -9.78
CA GLY A 122 -4.58 -12.58 -10.18
C GLY A 122 -3.52 -11.98 -9.27
N LEU A 123 -2.95 -10.84 -9.67
CA LEU A 123 -1.82 -10.19 -9.02
C LEU A 123 -2.14 -8.74 -8.66
N ILE A 124 -1.77 -8.34 -7.47
CA ILE A 124 -1.73 -6.94 -7.04
C ILE A 124 -0.27 -6.57 -6.75
N LEU A 125 0.19 -5.44 -7.30
CA LEU A 125 1.53 -4.93 -7.04
C LEU A 125 1.44 -3.55 -6.39
N PHE A 126 1.97 -3.43 -5.19
CA PHE A 126 2.27 -2.16 -4.54
C PHE A 126 3.78 -2.12 -4.28
N SER A 127 4.53 -2.05 -5.34
CA SER A 127 5.97 -2.24 -5.37
C SER A 127 6.71 -0.97 -5.81
N ILE A 128 7.93 -1.11 -6.26
CA ILE A 128 8.84 0.00 -6.58
C ILE A 128 8.29 0.82 -7.75
N SER A 129 8.10 2.11 -7.51
CA SER A 129 7.66 3.08 -8.52
C SER A 129 8.84 3.86 -9.09
N LEU A 130 9.78 3.19 -9.75
CA LEU A 130 10.87 3.85 -10.46
C LEU A 130 10.39 4.31 -11.84
N ILE A 131 10.87 5.46 -12.30
CA ILE A 131 10.59 6.01 -13.62
C ILE A 131 11.37 5.21 -14.67
N GLY A 132 10.72 4.94 -15.81
CA GLY A 132 11.34 4.22 -16.91
C GLY A 132 11.59 2.74 -16.64
N ILE A 133 10.99 2.18 -15.59
CA ILE A 133 11.02 0.71 -15.40
C ILE A 133 10.30 0.02 -16.54
N ALA A 134 10.97 -1.01 -17.03
CA ALA A 134 10.38 -2.00 -17.92
C ALA A 134 9.24 -2.75 -17.20
N ASN A 135 8.02 -2.59 -17.70
CA ASN A 135 6.81 -3.23 -17.17
C ASN A 135 6.40 -4.48 -17.97
N GLU A 136 7.28 -4.98 -18.87
CA GLU A 136 6.98 -6.07 -19.80
C GLU A 136 6.54 -7.35 -19.10
N HIS A 137 7.10 -7.64 -17.93
CA HIS A 137 6.72 -8.81 -17.14
C HIS A 137 5.27 -8.73 -16.63
N LEU A 138 4.76 -7.54 -16.34
CA LEU A 138 3.36 -7.31 -15.94
C LEU A 138 2.43 -7.40 -17.15
N PHE A 139 2.81 -6.76 -18.27
CA PHE A 139 2.05 -6.84 -19.51
C PHE A 139 1.97 -8.26 -20.03
N ARG A 140 3.06 -9.04 -19.92
CA ARG A 140 3.08 -10.45 -20.27
C ARG A 140 2.16 -11.27 -19.35
N ALA A 141 2.20 -11.06 -18.02
CA ALA A 141 1.32 -11.75 -17.10
C ALA A 141 -0.15 -11.51 -17.46
N GLN A 142 -0.51 -10.24 -17.71
CA GLN A 142 -1.86 -9.84 -18.14
C GLN A 142 -2.25 -10.51 -19.46
N ALA A 143 -1.39 -10.46 -20.48
CA ALA A 143 -1.65 -11.03 -21.81
C ALA A 143 -1.77 -12.56 -21.79
N GLU A 144 -1.07 -13.23 -20.89
CA GLU A 144 -1.12 -14.68 -20.69
C GLU A 144 -2.24 -15.11 -19.71
N GLY A 145 -3.19 -14.22 -19.43
CA GLY A 145 -4.43 -14.54 -18.70
C GLY A 145 -4.32 -14.48 -17.18
N THR A 146 -3.27 -13.87 -16.61
CA THR A 146 -3.19 -13.55 -15.18
C THR A 146 -3.50 -12.07 -15.00
N PRO A 147 -4.72 -11.67 -14.54
CA PRO A 147 -5.08 -10.29 -14.31
C PRO A 147 -4.13 -9.60 -13.34
N VAL A 148 -3.78 -8.34 -13.65
CA VAL A 148 -2.87 -7.53 -12.83
C VAL A 148 -3.53 -6.22 -12.47
N VAL A 149 -3.37 -5.80 -11.20
CA VAL A 149 -3.70 -4.46 -10.71
C VAL A 149 -2.46 -3.87 -10.05
N VAL A 150 -2.14 -2.60 -10.34
CA VAL A 150 -1.01 -1.92 -9.71
C VAL A 150 -1.47 -0.77 -8.84
N ILE A 151 -0.73 -0.51 -7.76
CA ILE A 151 -0.97 0.62 -6.86
C ILE A 151 0.23 1.55 -6.92
N ASN A 152 -0.03 2.83 -7.19
CA ASN A 152 0.95 3.93 -7.15
C ASN A 152 2.19 3.67 -8.03
N ARG A 153 1.97 3.19 -9.24
CA ARG A 153 2.99 2.86 -10.24
C ARG A 153 2.82 3.73 -11.48
N ASP A 154 3.94 4.11 -12.08
CA ASP A 154 3.95 4.84 -13.35
C ASP A 154 3.74 3.85 -14.51
N LEU A 155 2.57 3.93 -15.14
CA LEU A 155 2.22 3.17 -16.34
C LEU A 155 1.69 4.13 -17.41
N PRO A 156 1.86 3.80 -18.71
CA PRO A 156 1.18 4.50 -19.79
C PRO A 156 -0.34 4.53 -19.57
N ALA A 157 -0.99 5.59 -20.02
CA ALA A 157 -2.44 5.75 -19.86
C ALA A 157 -3.24 4.62 -20.54
N GLU A 158 -2.70 4.09 -21.65
CA GLU A 158 -3.30 3.03 -22.45
C GLU A 158 -2.92 1.61 -21.99
N ALA A 159 -2.21 1.49 -20.84
CA ALA A 159 -1.82 0.19 -20.31
C ALA A 159 -3.05 -0.69 -20.06
N PRO A 160 -3.03 -1.97 -20.47
CA PRO A 160 -4.16 -2.89 -20.29
C PRO A 160 -4.30 -3.39 -18.84
N ILE A 161 -3.74 -2.67 -17.88
CA ILE A 161 -3.65 -3.00 -16.47
C ILE A 161 -4.40 -1.96 -15.66
N SER A 162 -5.31 -2.37 -14.80
CA SER A 162 -6.01 -1.47 -13.87
C SER A 162 -5.02 -0.91 -12.83
N GLN A 163 -5.19 0.37 -12.51
CA GLN A 163 -4.27 1.05 -11.61
C GLN A 163 -4.98 1.92 -10.57
N ILE A 164 -4.40 1.97 -9.39
CA ILE A 164 -4.79 2.86 -8.32
C ILE A 164 -3.66 3.84 -8.10
N GLN A 165 -3.95 5.13 -8.14
CA GLN A 165 -3.01 6.21 -7.93
C GLN A 165 -3.39 6.99 -6.68
N PHE A 166 -2.40 7.46 -5.92
CA PHE A 166 -2.61 8.50 -4.93
C PHE A 166 -2.25 9.85 -5.55
N ASP A 167 -3.05 10.88 -5.29
CA ASP A 167 -2.71 12.24 -5.72
C ASP A 167 -1.55 12.80 -4.87
N ASN A 168 -0.34 12.33 -5.19
CA ASN A 168 0.90 12.72 -4.51
C ASN A 168 1.19 14.23 -4.65
N PHE A 169 0.84 14.81 -5.80
CA PHE A 169 0.97 16.24 -6.03
C PHE A 169 0.08 17.01 -5.06
N ARG A 170 -1.20 16.67 -5.02
CA ARG A 170 -2.18 17.32 -4.14
C ARG A 170 -1.79 17.21 -2.67
N GLY A 171 -1.31 16.03 -2.24
CA GLY A 171 -0.87 15.81 -0.87
C GLY A 171 0.28 16.72 -0.47
N ALA A 172 1.32 16.83 -1.30
CA ALA A 172 2.46 17.70 -1.05
C ALA A 172 2.09 19.20 -1.13
N TYR A 173 1.21 19.55 -2.06
CA TYR A 173 0.66 20.89 -2.16
C TYR A 173 -0.08 21.28 -0.87
N LEU A 174 -0.96 20.41 -0.35
CA LEU A 174 -1.69 20.65 0.91
C LEU A 174 -0.75 20.82 2.11
N ALA A 175 0.26 19.95 2.22
CA ALA A 175 1.27 20.04 3.27
C ALA A 175 2.02 21.39 3.27
N THR A 176 2.47 21.80 2.09
CA THR A 176 3.24 23.03 1.94
C THR A 176 2.36 24.26 2.10
N LYS A 177 1.16 24.25 1.54
CA LYS A 177 0.17 25.32 1.67
C LYS A 177 -0.19 25.57 3.14
N HIS A 178 -0.41 24.52 3.93
CA HIS A 178 -0.64 24.64 5.35
C HIS A 178 0.47 25.38 6.09
N LEU A 179 1.73 25.06 5.80
CA LEU A 179 2.87 25.77 6.38
C LEU A 179 2.91 27.25 5.96
N ILE A 180 2.58 27.56 4.70
CA ILE A 180 2.49 28.92 4.18
C ILE A 180 1.36 29.71 4.87
N GLU A 181 0.20 29.11 5.06
CA GLU A 181 -0.96 29.69 5.73
C GLU A 181 -0.68 29.98 7.22
N LEU A 182 0.18 29.20 7.87
CA LEU A 182 0.69 29.49 9.22
C LEU A 182 1.68 30.68 9.26
N GLY A 183 2.12 31.18 8.10
CA GLY A 183 3.03 32.30 7.99
C GLY A 183 4.49 31.96 7.74
N HIS A 184 4.81 30.67 7.53
CA HIS A 184 6.17 30.28 7.16
C HIS A 184 6.51 30.77 5.75
N ARG A 185 7.73 31.27 5.58
CA ARG A 185 8.25 31.77 4.30
C ARG A 185 9.50 31.02 3.84
N ARG A 186 10.25 30.46 4.77
CA ARG A 186 11.44 29.68 4.51
C ARG A 186 11.15 28.22 4.86
N ILE A 187 10.64 27.46 3.88
CA ILE A 187 10.13 26.10 4.04
C ILE A 187 11.07 25.14 3.33
N ALA A 188 11.63 24.17 4.07
CA ALA A 188 12.47 23.13 3.50
C ALA A 188 11.64 21.92 3.03
N HIS A 189 12.23 21.07 2.20
CA HIS A 189 11.66 19.81 1.76
C HIS A 189 12.68 18.67 1.86
N ILE A 190 12.38 17.64 2.65
CA ILE A 190 13.12 16.38 2.61
C ILE A 190 12.39 15.46 1.64
N THR A 191 12.96 15.31 0.44
CA THR A 191 12.40 14.51 -0.65
C THR A 191 12.99 13.10 -0.67
N HIS A 192 12.56 12.26 -1.60
CA HIS A 192 13.17 10.98 -1.95
C HIS A 192 14.00 11.10 -3.22
N PRO A 193 14.78 10.08 -3.63
CA PRO A 193 15.49 10.09 -4.89
C PRO A 193 14.53 10.36 -6.07
N LEU A 194 14.87 11.30 -6.95
CA LEU A 194 14.01 11.79 -8.04
C LEU A 194 13.86 10.81 -9.21
N ASN A 195 14.40 9.62 -9.11
CA ASN A 195 14.12 8.52 -10.02
C ASN A 195 12.80 7.80 -9.68
N ARG A 196 12.01 8.33 -8.72
CA ARG A 196 10.70 7.79 -8.34
C ARG A 196 9.59 8.75 -8.75
N PHE A 197 8.57 8.23 -9.42
CA PHE A 197 7.35 8.95 -9.81
C PHE A 197 6.75 9.73 -8.63
N THR A 198 6.64 9.10 -7.46
CA THR A 198 6.09 9.73 -6.24
C THR A 198 6.90 10.90 -5.74
N ALA A 199 8.24 10.83 -5.84
CA ALA A 199 9.15 11.92 -5.44
C ALA A 199 8.98 13.15 -6.34
N ILE A 200 8.91 12.93 -7.66
CA ILE A 200 8.67 14.01 -8.63
C ILE A 200 7.32 14.69 -8.37
N SER A 201 6.26 13.88 -8.21
CA SER A 201 4.92 14.42 -7.97
C SER A 201 4.84 15.22 -6.66
N ARG A 202 5.44 14.73 -5.57
CA ARG A 202 5.47 15.45 -4.29
C ARG A 202 6.30 16.72 -4.38
N ARG A 203 7.47 16.69 -5.02
CA ARG A 203 8.29 17.88 -5.26
C ARG A 203 7.54 18.92 -6.08
N ALA A 204 6.83 18.50 -7.13
CA ALA A 204 6.02 19.40 -7.95
C ALA A 204 4.90 20.07 -7.13
N GLY A 205 4.22 19.34 -6.26
CA GLY A 205 3.20 19.90 -5.36
C GLY A 205 3.78 20.93 -4.37
N TYR A 206 4.95 20.63 -3.78
CA TYR A 206 5.69 21.56 -2.91
C TYR A 206 6.06 22.84 -3.67
N THR A 207 6.66 22.73 -4.85
CA THR A 207 7.08 23.88 -5.66
C THR A 207 5.87 24.71 -6.11
N ALA A 208 4.76 24.06 -6.50
CA ALA A 208 3.54 24.75 -6.92
C ALA A 208 2.93 25.60 -5.77
N ALA A 209 2.90 25.07 -4.55
CA ALA A 209 2.40 25.81 -3.39
C ALA A 209 3.26 27.05 -3.07
N LEU A 210 4.59 26.93 -3.16
CA LEU A 210 5.50 28.07 -3.00
C LEU A 210 5.24 29.13 -4.08
N ALA A 211 5.17 28.72 -5.34
CA ALA A 211 4.95 29.62 -6.47
C ALA A 211 3.61 30.39 -6.37
N GLU A 212 2.52 29.71 -5.98
CA GLU A 212 1.20 30.33 -5.77
C GLU A 212 1.24 31.41 -4.68
N ALA A 213 2.07 31.21 -3.66
CA ALA A 213 2.26 32.18 -2.57
C ALA A 213 3.31 33.27 -2.88
N GLY A 214 3.89 33.29 -4.08
CA GLY A 214 4.96 34.22 -4.47
C GLY A 214 6.25 33.99 -3.68
N LEU A 215 6.50 32.79 -3.17
CA LEU A 215 7.72 32.43 -2.46
C LEU A 215 8.74 31.84 -3.43
N GLU A 216 10.00 32.25 -3.27
CA GLU A 216 11.09 31.73 -4.09
C GLU A 216 11.40 30.27 -3.69
N HIS A 217 11.58 29.42 -4.70
CA HIS A 217 12.09 28.07 -4.51
C HIS A 217 13.61 28.13 -4.32
N ASP A 218 14.08 27.92 -3.08
CA ASP A 218 15.50 27.81 -2.74
C ASP A 218 15.96 26.34 -2.84
N PRO A 219 16.74 25.95 -3.88
CA PRO A 219 17.21 24.57 -4.03
C PRO A 219 18.05 24.08 -2.85
N SER A 220 18.69 25.00 -2.10
CA SER A 220 19.46 24.63 -0.93
C SER A 220 18.59 24.08 0.21
N LEU A 221 17.31 24.37 0.23
CA LEU A 221 16.35 23.86 1.20
C LEU A 221 15.73 22.49 0.81
N VAL A 222 16.16 21.90 -0.30
CA VAL A 222 15.70 20.57 -0.73
C VAL A 222 16.81 19.57 -0.53
N VAL A 223 16.57 18.56 0.32
CA VAL A 223 17.54 17.49 0.63
C VAL A 223 16.89 16.14 0.33
N SER A 224 17.64 15.21 -0.27
CA SER A 224 17.15 13.87 -0.58
C SER A 224 17.40 12.91 0.58
N GLY A 225 16.37 12.18 0.99
CA GLY A 225 16.47 10.98 1.82
C GLY A 225 16.21 9.71 1.02
N ASP A 226 16.00 8.57 1.72
CA ASP A 226 15.81 7.24 1.12
C ASP A 226 14.66 6.43 1.74
N TYR A 227 13.75 7.06 2.45
CA TYR A 227 12.65 6.49 3.24
C TYR A 227 13.07 5.91 4.61
N SER A 228 14.35 5.91 4.98
CA SER A 228 14.80 5.45 6.29
C SER A 228 14.67 6.55 7.37
N PHE A 229 14.60 6.14 8.63
CA PHE A 229 14.70 7.05 9.78
C PHE A 229 16.04 7.81 9.77
N GLU A 230 17.12 7.11 9.46
CA GLU A 230 18.49 7.67 9.43
C GLU A 230 18.61 8.79 8.40
N SER A 231 18.10 8.58 7.17
CA SER A 231 18.18 9.61 6.14
C SER A 231 17.38 10.87 6.50
N GLY A 232 16.24 10.71 7.20
CA GLY A 232 15.49 11.84 7.73
C GLY A 232 16.23 12.60 8.83
N TYR A 233 16.92 11.87 9.69
CA TYR A 233 17.79 12.41 10.75
C TYR A 233 18.92 13.25 10.15
N GLU A 234 19.72 12.70 9.24
CA GLU A 234 20.86 13.38 8.63
C GLU A 234 20.43 14.57 7.74
N ALA A 235 19.36 14.41 6.97
CA ALA A 235 18.82 15.49 6.17
C ALA A 235 18.39 16.68 7.05
N THR A 236 17.75 16.40 8.20
CA THR A 236 17.33 17.47 9.12
C THR A 236 18.52 18.17 9.74
N ARG A 237 19.56 17.45 10.19
CA ARG A 237 20.78 18.06 10.71
C ARG A 237 21.40 19.03 9.71
N SER A 238 21.54 18.62 8.45
CA SER A 238 22.03 19.48 7.36
C SER A 238 21.14 20.71 7.13
N LEU A 239 19.82 20.56 7.22
CA LEU A 239 18.86 21.65 7.04
C LEU A 239 18.89 22.66 8.20
N LEU A 240 19.18 22.25 9.42
CA LEU A 240 19.26 23.16 10.57
C LEU A 240 20.30 24.24 10.41
N GLU A 241 21.42 23.97 9.72
CA GLU A 241 22.44 24.96 9.36
C GLU A 241 21.91 26.03 8.40
N ARG A 242 20.92 25.68 7.56
CA ARG A 242 20.27 26.55 6.58
C ARG A 242 19.09 27.32 7.17
N GLN A 243 18.75 27.04 8.41
CA GLN A 243 17.78 27.77 9.21
C GLN A 243 16.37 27.88 8.56
N PRO A 244 15.70 26.83 8.07
CA PRO A 244 14.30 26.90 7.71
C PRO A 244 13.44 27.14 8.95
N SER A 245 12.24 27.72 8.77
CA SER A 245 11.24 27.82 9.83
C SER A 245 10.24 26.66 9.83
N ALA A 246 10.16 25.93 8.73
CA ALA A 246 9.33 24.76 8.56
C ALA A 246 9.94 23.77 7.57
N VAL A 247 9.52 22.49 7.66
CA VAL A 247 9.94 21.44 6.75
C VAL A 247 8.76 20.54 6.36
N PHE A 248 8.61 20.27 5.07
CA PHE A 248 7.80 19.21 4.54
C PHE A 248 8.67 17.97 4.32
N VAL A 249 8.36 16.87 5.02
CA VAL A 249 9.12 15.62 4.98
C VAL A 249 8.34 14.59 4.18
N GLY A 250 8.96 14.06 3.14
CA GLY A 250 8.32 13.20 2.14
C GLY A 250 7.91 11.80 2.63
N SER A 251 8.23 11.37 3.85
CA SER A 251 7.71 10.14 4.46
C SER A 251 7.62 10.23 5.98
N ASP A 252 6.80 9.37 6.56
CA ASP A 252 6.60 9.21 7.99
C ASP A 252 7.88 8.76 8.72
N ALA A 253 8.62 7.80 8.17
CA ALA A 253 9.87 7.32 8.76
C ALA A 253 10.94 8.43 8.80
N MET A 254 11.13 9.16 7.68
CA MET A 254 12.04 10.30 7.66
C MET A 254 11.60 11.41 8.63
N ALA A 255 10.27 11.63 8.80
CA ALA A 255 9.76 12.61 9.74
C ALA A 255 10.03 12.23 11.21
N ALA A 256 9.95 10.95 11.55
CA ALA A 256 10.36 10.48 12.87
C ALA A 256 11.88 10.65 13.10
N GLY A 257 12.70 10.41 12.08
CA GLY A 257 14.13 10.75 12.10
C GLY A 257 14.39 12.24 12.29
N ALA A 258 13.57 13.08 11.62
CA ALA A 258 13.65 14.54 11.77
C ALA A 258 13.34 15.02 13.20
N LEU A 259 12.31 14.45 13.84
CA LEU A 259 12.02 14.75 15.26
C LEU A 259 13.18 14.37 16.17
N ARG A 260 13.83 13.24 15.90
CA ARG A 260 15.02 12.83 16.66
C ARG A 260 16.18 13.80 16.47
N ALA A 261 16.45 14.23 15.23
CA ALA A 261 17.52 15.20 14.94
C ALA A 261 17.29 16.55 15.64
N LEU A 262 16.04 17.04 15.67
CA LEU A 262 15.66 18.25 16.41
C LEU A 262 15.99 18.11 17.89
N ARG A 263 15.56 17.02 18.51
CA ARG A 263 15.78 16.76 19.95
C ARG A 263 17.27 16.70 20.29
N ASP A 264 18.08 16.00 19.48
CA ASP A 264 19.53 15.88 19.69
C ASP A 264 20.26 17.23 19.50
N ALA A 265 19.67 18.14 18.70
CA ALA A 265 20.13 19.52 18.56
C ALA A 265 19.59 20.48 19.64
N GLY A 266 18.90 19.98 20.66
CA GLY A 266 18.26 20.82 21.69
C GLY A 266 17.13 21.70 21.17
N ARG A 267 16.49 21.31 20.06
CA ARG A 267 15.39 22.01 19.41
C ARG A 267 14.11 21.21 19.47
N GLU A 268 12.97 21.86 19.32
CA GLU A 268 11.65 21.24 19.43
C GLU A 268 10.72 21.63 18.28
N ALA A 269 9.96 20.65 17.79
CA ALA A 269 8.79 20.91 16.95
C ALA A 269 7.58 21.17 17.86
N PRO A 270 6.71 22.12 17.53
CA PRO A 270 6.75 23.04 16.37
C PRO A 270 7.56 24.33 16.60
N HIS A 271 8.07 24.56 17.82
CA HIS A 271 8.59 25.87 18.26
C HIS A 271 9.80 26.36 17.46
N ASP A 272 10.80 25.49 17.26
CA ASP A 272 12.01 25.83 16.50
C ASP A 272 11.91 25.48 15.03
N LEU A 273 11.12 24.45 14.70
CA LEU A 273 10.87 24.00 13.32
C LEU A 273 9.49 23.33 13.22
N SER A 274 8.59 23.92 12.46
CA SER A 274 7.33 23.26 12.10
C SER A 274 7.58 22.11 11.12
N LEU A 275 6.89 20.96 11.31
CA LEU A 275 7.11 19.76 10.53
C LEU A 275 5.80 19.14 10.06
N VAL A 276 5.70 18.86 8.74
CA VAL A 276 4.62 18.08 8.14
C VAL A 276 5.20 16.82 7.52
N ALA A 277 4.67 15.65 7.89
CA ALA A 277 5.03 14.36 7.34
C ALA A 277 4.14 13.95 6.15
N PHE A 278 4.47 12.81 5.51
CA PHE A 278 3.67 12.20 4.46
C PHE A 278 3.53 10.68 4.74
N GLY A 279 2.30 10.21 4.87
CA GLY A 279 1.95 8.89 5.37
C GLY A 279 1.45 8.94 6.83
N ASN A 280 0.54 8.02 7.19
CA ASN A 280 -0.13 8.04 8.49
C ASN A 280 -0.20 6.65 9.15
N PRO A 281 0.94 5.97 9.38
CA PRO A 281 0.94 4.79 10.23
C PRO A 281 0.65 5.16 11.68
N ASP A 282 0.15 4.20 12.46
CA ASP A 282 -0.33 4.47 13.83
C ASP A 282 0.72 5.12 14.73
N TYR A 283 1.99 4.75 14.62
CA TYR A 283 3.02 5.25 15.53
C TYR A 283 3.21 6.77 15.49
N ILE A 284 2.94 7.45 14.35
CA ILE A 284 3.15 8.90 14.26
C ILE A 284 2.09 9.72 15.00
N ARG A 285 0.91 9.15 15.24
CA ARG A 285 -0.12 9.80 16.07
C ARG A 285 0.18 9.71 17.56
N TYR A 286 1.05 8.78 17.96
CA TYR A 286 1.51 8.57 19.34
C TYR A 286 2.95 9.05 19.57
N SER A 287 3.59 9.69 18.57
CA SER A 287 4.85 10.39 18.79
C SER A 287 4.65 11.61 19.69
N THR A 288 5.73 12.09 20.30
CA THR A 288 5.71 13.30 21.13
C THR A 288 6.73 14.28 20.56
N PRO A 289 6.26 15.38 19.96
CA PRO A 289 4.87 15.75 19.62
C PRO A 289 4.25 14.84 18.54
N ALA A 290 2.90 14.76 18.51
CA ALA A 290 2.16 14.01 17.48
C ALA A 290 2.31 14.68 16.11
N LEU A 291 2.69 13.91 15.08
CA LEU A 291 3.06 14.41 13.75
C LEU A 291 1.83 14.87 12.95
N THR A 292 1.82 16.13 12.53
CA THR A 292 1.00 16.63 11.41
C THR A 292 1.42 15.93 10.14
N THR A 293 0.48 15.37 9.37
CA THR A 293 0.82 14.51 8.22
C THR A 293 -0.22 14.56 7.11
N VAL A 294 0.22 14.20 5.90
CA VAL A 294 -0.66 13.86 4.80
C VAL A 294 -1.03 12.39 4.89
N ASP A 295 -2.31 12.11 5.08
CA ASP A 295 -2.88 10.77 5.11
C ASP A 295 -3.26 10.32 3.70
N LEU A 296 -2.83 9.11 3.35
CA LEU A 296 -3.22 8.42 2.11
C LEU A 296 -4.17 7.27 2.48
N PRO A 297 -5.27 7.06 1.72
CA PRO A 297 -6.20 5.97 1.99
C PRO A 297 -5.66 4.60 1.53
N ILE A 298 -4.53 4.16 2.13
CA ILE A 298 -3.76 2.99 1.68
C ILE A 298 -4.53 1.69 1.90
N ALA A 299 -5.25 1.55 3.02
CA ALA A 299 -6.08 0.37 3.26
C ALA A 299 -7.24 0.29 2.26
N GLU A 300 -7.85 1.44 1.94
CA GLU A 300 -8.87 1.52 0.89
C GLU A 300 -8.30 1.13 -0.49
N ALA A 301 -7.09 1.57 -0.82
CA ALA A 301 -6.42 1.15 -2.06
C ALA A 301 -6.23 -0.36 -2.15
N GLY A 302 -5.87 -1.02 -1.03
CA GLY A 302 -5.78 -2.48 -0.97
C GLY A 302 -7.12 -3.17 -1.24
N ALA A 303 -8.20 -2.66 -0.67
CA ALA A 303 -9.55 -3.20 -0.89
C ALA A 303 -10.01 -3.00 -2.35
N ILE A 304 -9.87 -1.79 -2.88
CA ILE A 304 -10.22 -1.46 -4.28
C ILE A 304 -9.39 -2.30 -5.27
N ALA A 305 -8.10 -2.56 -4.95
CA ALA A 305 -7.28 -3.40 -5.81
C ALA A 305 -7.83 -4.83 -5.94
N VAL A 306 -8.33 -5.41 -4.85
CA VAL A 306 -9.00 -6.71 -4.88
C VAL A 306 -10.30 -6.64 -5.66
N GLU A 307 -11.12 -5.60 -5.48
CA GLU A 307 -12.38 -5.42 -6.21
C GLU A 307 -12.15 -5.35 -7.73
N LEU A 308 -11.22 -4.50 -8.17
CA LEU A 308 -10.84 -4.38 -9.58
C LEU A 308 -10.29 -5.69 -10.15
N LEU A 309 -9.51 -6.43 -9.35
CA LEU A 309 -8.96 -7.71 -9.76
C LEU A 309 -10.05 -8.76 -9.92
N LEU A 310 -11.00 -8.85 -8.98
CA LEU A 310 -12.13 -9.78 -9.04
C LEU A 310 -13.07 -9.49 -10.21
N GLU A 311 -13.29 -8.21 -10.53
CA GLU A 311 -14.00 -7.78 -11.73
C GLU A 311 -13.32 -8.35 -12.99
N ARG A 312 -12.01 -8.17 -13.12
CA ARG A 312 -11.22 -8.70 -14.24
C ARG A 312 -11.17 -10.22 -14.30
N ILE A 313 -11.17 -10.90 -13.15
CA ILE A 313 -11.27 -12.38 -13.09
C ILE A 313 -12.64 -12.85 -13.57
N GLY A 314 -13.71 -12.12 -13.23
CA GLY A 314 -15.09 -12.42 -13.67
C GLY A 314 -15.33 -12.10 -15.14
N GLU A 315 -14.78 -10.97 -15.59
CA GLU A 315 -14.96 -10.40 -16.93
C GLU A 315 -13.59 -10.05 -17.53
N PRO A 316 -12.89 -11.02 -18.15
CA PRO A 316 -11.53 -10.82 -18.67
C PRO A 316 -11.41 -9.68 -19.69
N GLU A 317 -12.48 -9.41 -20.46
CA GLU A 317 -12.53 -8.36 -21.46
C GLU A 317 -12.95 -6.98 -20.90
N ALA A 318 -13.24 -6.88 -19.59
CA ALA A 318 -13.56 -5.58 -18.98
C ALA A 318 -12.38 -4.60 -19.19
N PRO A 319 -12.64 -3.31 -19.49
CA PRO A 319 -11.55 -2.34 -19.72
C PRO A 319 -10.72 -2.12 -18.45
N ALA A 320 -9.45 -1.81 -18.65
CA ALA A 320 -8.59 -1.37 -17.55
C ALA A 320 -9.13 -0.05 -16.95
N GLN A 321 -9.08 0.07 -15.63
CA GLN A 321 -9.60 1.24 -14.91
C GLN A 321 -8.47 1.95 -14.15
N THR A 322 -8.55 3.28 -14.11
CA THR A 322 -7.70 4.09 -13.24
C THR A 322 -8.54 4.70 -12.11
N ARG A 323 -8.13 4.48 -10.88
CA ARG A 323 -8.72 5.08 -9.67
C ARG A 323 -7.71 6.03 -9.03
N VAL A 324 -8.08 7.30 -8.86
CA VAL A 324 -7.23 8.29 -8.18
C VAL A 324 -7.81 8.57 -6.79
N LEU A 325 -7.05 8.21 -5.76
CA LEU A 325 -7.45 8.39 -4.36
C LEU A 325 -6.87 9.69 -3.81
N GLN A 326 -7.73 10.46 -3.14
CA GLN A 326 -7.38 11.80 -2.66
C GLN A 326 -6.76 11.75 -1.26
N PRO A 327 -5.63 12.46 -1.05
CA PRO A 327 -5.01 12.60 0.25
C PRO A 327 -5.79 13.58 1.15
N LYS A 328 -5.57 13.46 2.47
CA LYS A 328 -6.09 14.41 3.48
C LYS A 328 -4.95 14.90 4.36
N LEU A 329 -4.96 16.19 4.70
CA LEU A 329 -4.05 16.73 5.70
C LEU A 329 -4.66 16.53 7.09
N LEU A 330 -3.90 15.91 7.99
CA LEU A 330 -4.25 15.70 9.39
C LEU A 330 -3.35 16.61 10.24
N ILE A 331 -3.91 17.68 10.76
CA ILE A 331 -3.20 18.64 11.62
C ILE A 331 -3.14 18.07 13.04
N ARG A 332 -1.91 18.08 13.62
CA ARG A 332 -1.63 17.63 14.98
C ARG A 332 -0.74 18.65 15.69
N GLU A 333 0.32 18.21 16.37
CA GLU A 333 1.10 19.03 17.29
C GLU A 333 2.39 19.61 16.68
N THR A 334 2.87 19.12 15.52
CA THR A 334 4.16 19.51 14.96
C THR A 334 4.15 20.74 14.06
N THR A 335 3.05 21.50 14.02
CA THR A 335 2.94 22.73 13.22
C THR A 335 2.34 23.88 14.04
N ALA A 336 2.96 25.05 13.98
CA ALA A 336 2.49 26.30 14.59
C ALA A 336 2.99 27.50 13.75
N PRO A 337 2.45 28.70 13.94
CA PRO A 337 3.03 29.91 13.36
C PRO A 337 4.51 30.08 13.72
N PRO A 338 5.33 30.65 12.80
CA PRO A 338 6.75 30.84 13.06
C PRO A 338 6.96 31.76 14.27
N GLN A 339 7.78 31.32 15.19
CA GLN A 339 8.13 32.13 16.37
C GLN A 339 9.40 32.95 16.12
N PRO A 340 9.57 34.13 16.79
CA PRO A 340 10.83 34.80 16.83
C PRO A 340 11.90 33.88 17.38
N ARG A 341 13.06 33.80 16.72
CA ARG A 341 14.15 32.92 17.14
C ARG A 341 14.54 33.19 18.58
N ARG A 342 14.68 32.16 19.39
CA ARG A 342 15.39 32.24 20.69
C ARG A 342 16.80 32.75 20.37
N LYS A 343 17.19 33.93 20.90
CA LYS A 343 18.58 34.38 20.86
C LYS A 343 19.41 33.34 21.56
N GLU A 344 20.46 32.82 20.88
CA GLU A 344 21.42 31.96 21.54
C GLU A 344 21.96 32.66 22.79
N VAL A 345 21.84 32.01 23.94
CA VAL A 345 22.39 32.50 25.20
C VAL A 345 23.92 32.36 25.07
N GLY A 346 24.58 33.38 24.53
CA GLY A 346 26.01 33.34 24.30
C GLY A 346 26.65 34.59 23.76
N GLU A 347 25.88 35.54 23.20
CA GLU A 347 26.43 36.84 22.80
C GLU A 347 26.10 37.89 23.89
N GLN A 348 26.92 37.91 24.95
CA GLN A 348 27.07 39.13 25.75
C GLN A 348 28.02 40.06 25.00
N PRO A 349 27.70 41.40 24.99
CA PRO A 349 28.46 42.40 24.29
C PRO A 349 29.86 42.63 24.86
#